data_7f512e89d4854078977ffae064d2f4c4
#
_entry.id   7f512e89d4854078977ffae064d2f4c4
#
_cell.length_a   1.000
_cell.length_b   1.000
_cell.length_c   1.000
_cell.angle_alpha   90.00
_cell.angle_beta   90.00
_cell.angle_gamma   90.00
#
_symmetry.space_group_name_H-M   'P 1'
#
loop_
_entity.id
_entity.type
_entity.pdbx_description
1 polymer ?
#
loop_
_entity_poly.entity_id
_entity_poly.type
_entity_poly.pdbx_seq_one_letter_code
_entity_poly.pdbx_strand_id
1 'polypeptide(L)'
;MSRVESSGPGPMNPERLALERVMSIPPYPPGRPITAVAREFGLDPKTIVKLASNENPLGPSPAARAALVEGAAGAALYPDFDTFALREALSRHLGVSADRIMPGSGSSDHIVLVARAFLEPGSAALLSQYSFAAYQGAIASVGARAISVPTRDFHLDIERMLAAIDDSVRVVYIATPNNPTGTRLEAAALDELIARIPERVVVVLDEAYREYLDPADRPATNHLPETRPNVVVLRTFSKIHGLAGLRVGYAIADPRMVRILRRLQLPFSVNSLAEAAAVAALGDESFPTQARTLNFVERARMAAALAGAGIEYVPSHGNFLLLRVGDGRAVFQALQRRGVIVRPVDNYQLPQWLRVSIGLAHENDLFLSRLREVLA
;
A
#
# COMPACT_ATOMS: atom_id res chain seq x y z
N MET A 1 -55.08 40.30 0.92
CA MET A 1 -54.71 39.15 1.73
C MET A 1 -53.81 38.26 0.88
N SER A 2 -52.47 38.50 0.92
CA SER A 2 -51.49 37.71 0.20
C SER A 2 -51.11 36.47 1.07
N ARG A 3 -51.35 35.32 0.54
CA ARG A 3 -50.88 34.05 1.17
C ARG A 3 -49.35 33.98 1.12
N VAL A 4 -48.74 34.02 2.28
CA VAL A 4 -47.33 33.65 2.45
C VAL A 4 -47.25 32.14 2.34
N GLU A 5 -46.81 31.64 1.19
CA GLU A 5 -46.44 30.23 1.06
C GLU A 5 -45.22 29.95 1.99
N SER A 6 -45.46 29.24 3.06
CA SER A 6 -44.37 28.68 3.89
C SER A 6 -43.68 27.59 3.09
N SER A 7 -42.54 27.89 2.48
CA SER A 7 -41.64 26.90 1.95
C SER A 7 -41.16 26.04 3.13
N GLY A 8 -41.71 24.85 3.29
CA GLY A 8 -41.23 23.87 4.23
C GLY A 8 -39.74 23.57 4.01
N PRO A 9 -39.04 23.09 5.02
CA PRO A 9 -37.62 22.76 4.86
C PRO A 9 -37.48 21.78 3.69
N GLY A 10 -36.66 22.18 2.70
CA GLY A 10 -36.34 21.31 1.56
C GLY A 10 -35.80 19.95 2.02
N PRO A 11 -35.77 18.92 1.16
CA PRO A 11 -35.36 17.58 1.54
C PRO A 11 -34.00 17.62 2.23
N MET A 12 -33.87 16.86 3.32
CA MET A 12 -32.64 16.79 4.10
C MET A 12 -31.48 16.35 3.19
N ASN A 13 -30.42 17.15 3.16
CA ASN A 13 -29.20 16.80 2.45
C ASN A 13 -28.14 16.28 3.42
N PRO A 14 -27.82 14.97 3.44
CA PRO A 14 -26.82 14.39 4.34
C PRO A 14 -25.41 15.03 4.21
N GLU A 15 -25.06 15.55 3.03
CA GLU A 15 -23.78 16.22 2.82
C GLU A 15 -23.59 17.43 3.73
N ARG A 16 -24.67 18.12 4.09
CA ARG A 16 -24.65 19.25 5.04
C ARG A 16 -24.43 18.84 6.48
N LEU A 17 -24.61 17.55 6.79
CA LEU A 17 -24.37 16.99 8.12
C LEU A 17 -22.95 16.45 8.28
N ALA A 18 -22.29 16.17 7.17
CA ALA A 18 -20.93 15.67 7.17
C ALA A 18 -19.93 16.77 7.59
N LEU A 19 -18.87 16.35 8.26
CA LEU A 19 -17.78 17.26 8.61
C LEU A 19 -17.10 17.76 7.32
N GLU A 20 -16.81 19.05 7.23
CA GLU A 20 -16.19 19.68 6.06
C GLU A 20 -14.89 18.97 5.65
N ARG A 21 -14.05 18.59 6.63
CA ARG A 21 -12.82 17.84 6.39
C ARG A 21 -13.04 16.49 5.72
N VAL A 22 -14.18 15.83 5.96
CA VAL A 22 -14.54 14.56 5.31
C VAL A 22 -14.97 14.77 3.88
N MET A 23 -15.75 15.84 3.64
CA MET A 23 -16.18 16.22 2.28
C MET A 23 -15.02 16.64 1.38
N SER A 24 -13.92 17.14 1.95
CA SER A 24 -12.71 17.51 1.20
C SER A 24 -11.84 16.30 0.80
N ILE A 25 -12.08 15.10 1.36
CA ILE A 25 -11.30 13.89 1.03
C ILE A 25 -11.81 13.32 -0.30
N PRO A 26 -10.97 13.28 -1.36
CA PRO A 26 -11.38 12.61 -2.59
C PRO A 26 -11.54 11.11 -2.35
N PRO A 27 -12.61 10.48 -2.87
CA PRO A 27 -12.76 9.03 -2.80
C PRO A 27 -11.54 8.33 -3.43
N TYR A 28 -11.07 7.26 -2.76
CA TYR A 28 -9.97 6.48 -3.30
C TYR A 28 -10.37 5.85 -4.64
N PRO A 29 -9.67 6.15 -5.76
CA PRO A 29 -10.01 5.54 -7.04
C PRO A 29 -9.47 4.11 -7.06
N PRO A 30 -10.32 3.05 -6.94
CA PRO A 30 -9.85 1.66 -7.01
C PRO A 30 -9.40 1.29 -8.42
N GLY A 31 -8.52 0.26 -8.53
CA GLY A 31 -8.28 -0.37 -9.82
C GLY A 31 -9.57 -1.00 -10.36
N ARG A 32 -9.83 -0.86 -11.67
CA ARG A 32 -11.07 -1.41 -12.27
C ARG A 32 -11.09 -2.94 -12.17
N PRO A 33 -12.21 -3.55 -11.77
CA PRO A 33 -12.38 -5.00 -11.81
C PRO A 33 -12.38 -5.53 -13.26
N ILE A 34 -11.83 -6.72 -13.48
CA ILE A 34 -11.83 -7.41 -14.78
C ILE A 34 -13.27 -7.51 -15.33
N THR A 35 -14.23 -7.92 -14.50
CA THR A 35 -15.64 -8.08 -14.88
C THR A 35 -16.31 -6.77 -15.32
N ALA A 36 -15.90 -5.63 -14.75
CA ALA A 36 -16.43 -4.33 -15.14
C ALA A 36 -15.89 -3.92 -16.53
N VAL A 37 -14.61 -4.14 -16.78
CA VAL A 37 -13.97 -3.85 -18.10
C VAL A 37 -14.53 -4.79 -19.17
N ALA A 38 -14.65 -6.09 -18.86
CA ALA A 38 -15.24 -7.07 -19.77
C ALA A 38 -16.64 -6.66 -20.23
N ARG A 39 -17.50 -6.28 -19.27
CA ARG A 39 -18.89 -5.86 -19.56
C ARG A 39 -18.95 -4.57 -20.39
N GLU A 40 -18.10 -3.58 -20.06
CA GLU A 40 -18.10 -2.28 -20.76
C GLU A 40 -17.65 -2.37 -22.20
N PHE A 41 -16.62 -3.19 -22.48
CA PHE A 41 -16.00 -3.27 -23.80
C PHE A 41 -16.36 -4.55 -24.58
N GLY A 42 -17.22 -5.41 -24.05
CA GLY A 42 -17.63 -6.66 -24.72
C GLY A 42 -16.49 -7.67 -24.85
N LEU A 43 -15.54 -7.70 -23.91
CA LEU A 43 -14.37 -8.58 -23.93
C LEU A 43 -14.63 -9.86 -23.12
N ASP A 44 -13.97 -10.96 -23.49
CA ASP A 44 -13.93 -12.16 -22.65
C ASP A 44 -13.09 -11.88 -21.38
N PRO A 45 -13.68 -12.02 -20.16
CA PRO A 45 -12.93 -11.81 -18.90
C PRO A 45 -11.62 -12.62 -18.80
N LYS A 46 -11.56 -13.78 -19.45
CA LYS A 46 -10.39 -14.67 -19.45
C LYS A 46 -9.21 -14.14 -20.26
N THR A 47 -9.46 -13.22 -21.20
CA THR A 47 -8.42 -12.61 -22.03
C THR A 47 -7.92 -11.28 -21.48
N ILE A 48 -8.53 -10.79 -20.39
CA ILE A 48 -8.16 -9.52 -19.77
C ILE A 48 -7.02 -9.73 -18.78
N VAL A 49 -5.95 -8.96 -18.94
CA VAL A 49 -4.82 -8.91 -18.02
C VAL A 49 -4.92 -7.69 -17.12
N LYS A 50 -4.81 -7.90 -15.79
CA LYS A 50 -4.88 -6.84 -14.79
C LYS A 50 -3.53 -6.62 -14.11
N LEU A 51 -2.82 -5.57 -14.51
CA LEU A 51 -1.53 -5.13 -13.98
C LEU A 51 -1.66 -3.79 -13.22
N ALA A 52 -2.68 -3.65 -12.38
CA ALA A 52 -3.09 -2.36 -11.81
C ALA A 52 -2.87 -2.21 -10.29
N SER A 53 -2.79 -3.31 -9.54
CA SER A 53 -2.91 -3.26 -8.07
C SER A 53 -1.71 -3.86 -7.33
N ASN A 54 -0.60 -4.13 -8.04
CA ASN A 54 0.61 -4.70 -7.46
C ASN A 54 0.31 -6.02 -6.73
N GLU A 55 -0.58 -6.83 -7.32
CA GLU A 55 -0.92 -8.17 -6.85
C GLU A 55 0.21 -9.14 -7.22
N ASN A 56 0.33 -10.26 -6.51
CA ASN A 56 1.28 -11.32 -6.87
C ASN A 56 0.66 -12.18 -7.97
N PRO A 57 1.25 -12.28 -9.18
CA PRO A 57 0.67 -13.04 -10.28
C PRO A 57 0.64 -14.57 -10.04
N LEU A 58 1.43 -15.09 -9.08
CA LEU A 58 1.37 -16.49 -8.66
C LEU A 58 0.16 -16.81 -7.76
N GLY A 59 -0.56 -15.77 -7.27
CA GLY A 59 -1.60 -15.94 -6.25
C GLY A 59 -1.02 -16.32 -4.89
N PRO A 60 -1.81 -16.94 -3.99
CA PRO A 60 -1.36 -17.43 -2.69
C PRO A 60 -0.59 -18.76 -2.83
N SER A 61 0.30 -19.03 -1.86
CA SER A 61 1.03 -20.31 -1.82
C SER A 61 0.10 -21.52 -1.70
N PRO A 62 0.54 -22.72 -2.11
CA PRO A 62 -0.26 -23.94 -1.94
C PRO A 62 -0.69 -24.17 -0.49
N ALA A 63 0.21 -23.92 0.48
CA ALA A 63 -0.08 -24.06 1.91
C ALA A 63 -1.15 -23.06 2.37
N ALA A 64 -1.06 -21.80 1.95
CA ALA A 64 -2.07 -20.79 2.26
C ALA A 64 -3.44 -21.14 1.64
N ARG A 65 -3.47 -21.65 0.40
CA ARG A 65 -4.72 -22.11 -0.23
C ARG A 65 -5.35 -23.29 0.51
N ALA A 66 -4.56 -24.25 0.96
CA ALA A 66 -5.06 -25.39 1.74
C ALA A 66 -5.69 -24.91 3.06
N ALA A 67 -5.01 -24.02 3.78
CA ALA A 67 -5.53 -23.42 5.02
C ALA A 67 -6.85 -22.66 4.82
N LEU A 68 -7.03 -21.97 3.68
CA LEU A 68 -8.30 -21.32 3.34
C LEU A 68 -9.45 -22.33 3.14
N VAL A 69 -9.19 -23.43 2.45
CA VAL A 69 -10.20 -24.45 2.20
C VAL A 69 -10.60 -25.13 3.52
N GLU A 70 -9.64 -25.48 4.35
CA GLU A 70 -9.87 -26.11 5.66
C GLU A 70 -10.62 -25.16 6.62
N GLY A 71 -10.20 -23.90 6.67
CA GLY A 71 -10.78 -22.90 7.57
C GLY A 71 -12.19 -22.45 7.20
N ALA A 72 -12.65 -22.69 5.96
CA ALA A 72 -13.93 -22.16 5.45
C ALA A 72 -15.14 -22.64 6.27
N ALA A 73 -15.11 -23.84 6.81
CA ALA A 73 -16.20 -24.39 7.64
C ALA A 73 -16.38 -23.62 8.97
N GLY A 74 -15.33 -22.96 9.46
CA GLY A 74 -15.34 -22.15 10.69
C GLY A 74 -15.83 -20.73 10.52
N ALA A 75 -16.20 -20.30 9.31
CA ALA A 75 -16.53 -18.90 8.99
C ALA A 75 -17.74 -18.32 9.76
N ALA A 76 -18.56 -19.15 10.41
CA ALA A 76 -19.68 -18.72 11.23
C ALA A 76 -19.27 -18.18 12.61
N LEU A 77 -18.02 -18.40 13.03
CA LEU A 77 -17.52 -18.00 14.34
C LEU A 77 -16.67 -16.73 14.22
N TYR A 78 -16.72 -15.89 15.25
CA TYR A 78 -15.78 -14.78 15.36
C TYR A 78 -14.34 -15.29 15.46
N PRO A 79 -13.37 -14.59 14.84
CA PRO A 79 -11.96 -14.93 14.95
C PRO A 79 -11.41 -14.70 16.38
N ASP A 80 -10.20 -15.17 16.64
CA ASP A 80 -9.47 -14.79 17.84
C ASP A 80 -9.17 -13.29 17.82
N PHE A 81 -9.65 -12.57 18.84
CA PHE A 81 -9.42 -11.13 18.98
C PHE A 81 -7.94 -10.77 19.09
N ASP A 82 -7.16 -11.62 19.76
CA ASP A 82 -5.74 -11.43 19.99
C ASP A 82 -4.86 -11.89 18.83
N THR A 83 -5.43 -12.62 17.86
CA THR A 83 -4.67 -13.20 16.73
C THR A 83 -3.43 -13.97 17.21
N PHE A 84 -3.64 -14.77 18.24
CA PHE A 84 -2.55 -15.44 18.96
C PHE A 84 -1.66 -16.29 18.04
N ALA A 85 -2.29 -17.12 17.19
CA ALA A 85 -1.55 -18.01 16.30
C ALA A 85 -0.65 -17.22 15.31
N LEU A 86 -1.18 -16.13 14.74
CA LEU A 86 -0.41 -15.29 13.82
C LEU A 86 0.70 -14.52 14.53
N ARG A 87 0.44 -13.99 15.73
CA ARG A 87 1.46 -13.27 16.51
C ARG A 87 2.63 -14.19 16.88
N GLU A 88 2.34 -15.41 17.32
CA GLU A 88 3.37 -16.41 17.64
C GLU A 88 4.17 -16.85 16.39
N ALA A 89 3.49 -17.06 15.26
CA ALA A 89 4.15 -17.38 14.00
C ALA A 89 5.07 -16.24 13.53
N LEU A 90 4.59 -14.99 13.59
CA LEU A 90 5.38 -13.81 13.26
C LEU A 90 6.55 -13.60 14.24
N SER A 91 6.34 -13.82 15.53
CA SER A 91 7.39 -13.73 16.56
C SER A 91 8.57 -14.66 16.23
N ARG A 92 8.27 -15.92 15.92
CA ARG A 92 9.31 -16.89 15.49
C ARG A 92 9.98 -16.50 14.18
N HIS A 93 9.18 -16.08 13.19
CA HIS A 93 9.69 -15.72 11.85
C HIS A 93 10.60 -14.48 11.87
N LEU A 94 10.26 -13.49 12.71
CA LEU A 94 10.95 -12.19 12.76
C LEU A 94 12.06 -12.14 13.83
N GLY A 95 12.06 -13.05 14.79
CA GLY A 95 12.98 -13.04 15.94
C GLY A 95 12.67 -11.91 16.94
N VAL A 96 11.41 -11.44 17.02
CA VAL A 96 10.99 -10.39 17.96
C VAL A 96 9.90 -10.91 18.90
N SER A 97 9.77 -10.32 20.09
CA SER A 97 8.72 -10.70 21.05
C SER A 97 7.31 -10.46 20.49
N ALA A 98 6.38 -11.38 20.77
CA ALA A 98 5.01 -11.34 20.28
C ALA A 98 4.22 -10.09 20.77
N ASP A 99 4.59 -9.47 21.88
CA ASP A 99 3.99 -8.24 22.40
C ASP A 99 4.37 -6.98 21.59
N ARG A 100 5.38 -7.09 20.72
CA ARG A 100 5.78 -6.06 19.74
C ARG A 100 5.01 -6.15 18.43
N ILE A 101 4.23 -7.21 18.23
CA ILE A 101 3.55 -7.49 16.98
C ILE A 101 2.07 -7.21 17.12
N MET A 102 1.54 -6.43 16.16
CA MET A 102 0.12 -6.10 16.09
C MET A 102 -0.41 -6.45 14.70
N PRO A 103 -1.09 -7.59 14.52
CA PRO A 103 -1.83 -7.88 13.28
C PRO A 103 -3.02 -6.93 13.11
N GLY A 104 -3.41 -6.69 11.85
CA GLY A 104 -4.53 -5.83 11.50
C GLY A 104 -5.08 -6.10 10.09
N SER A 105 -6.13 -5.42 9.70
CA SER A 105 -6.80 -5.56 8.39
C SER A 105 -5.96 -4.97 7.25
N GLY A 106 -4.78 -5.57 7.00
CA GLY A 106 -3.73 -5.05 6.12
C GLY A 106 -2.92 -3.94 6.80
N SER A 107 -1.76 -3.58 6.23
CA SER A 107 -0.94 -2.48 6.73
C SER A 107 -1.66 -1.12 6.69
N SER A 108 -2.64 -0.95 5.81
CA SER A 108 -3.45 0.26 5.71
C SER A 108 -4.29 0.55 6.96
N ASP A 109 -4.70 -0.48 7.71
CA ASP A 109 -5.35 -0.33 9.01
C ASP A 109 -4.45 0.43 10.00
N HIS A 110 -3.20 0.01 10.11
CA HIS A 110 -2.22 0.65 10.99
C HIS A 110 -1.91 2.11 10.59
N ILE A 111 -1.93 2.44 9.30
CA ILE A 111 -1.80 3.83 8.82
C ILE A 111 -2.90 4.71 9.43
N VAL A 112 -4.15 4.22 9.41
CA VAL A 112 -5.30 4.92 9.98
C VAL A 112 -5.21 4.97 11.52
N LEU A 113 -4.82 3.86 12.16
CA LEU A 113 -4.68 3.79 13.61
C LEU A 113 -3.63 4.78 14.13
N VAL A 114 -2.47 4.89 13.46
CA VAL A 114 -1.43 5.86 13.82
C VAL A 114 -1.94 7.29 13.63
N ALA A 115 -2.60 7.59 12.51
CA ALA A 115 -3.18 8.93 12.30
C ALA A 115 -4.17 9.29 13.43
N ARG A 116 -5.06 8.38 13.79
CA ARG A 116 -6.06 8.59 14.86
C ARG A 116 -5.46 8.69 16.25
N ALA A 117 -4.30 8.04 16.49
CA ALA A 117 -3.66 8.04 17.80
C ALA A 117 -2.78 9.28 18.06
N PHE A 118 -2.20 9.86 17.00
CA PHE A 118 -1.13 10.87 17.14
C PHE A 118 -1.37 12.18 16.40
N LEU A 119 -2.44 12.27 15.61
CA LEU A 119 -2.79 13.47 14.85
C LEU A 119 -4.14 14.02 15.28
N GLU A 120 -4.25 15.35 15.26
CA GLU A 120 -5.45 16.13 15.57
C GLU A 120 -5.46 17.43 14.77
N PRO A 121 -6.57 18.18 14.71
CA PRO A 121 -6.59 19.50 14.12
C PRO A 121 -5.51 20.41 14.72
N GLY A 122 -4.73 21.09 13.84
CA GLY A 122 -3.56 21.88 14.25
C GLY A 122 -2.23 21.15 14.21
N SER A 123 -2.22 19.81 14.22
CA SER A 123 -1.01 19.02 14.01
C SER A 123 -0.74 18.72 12.53
N ALA A 124 0.48 18.25 12.23
CA ALA A 124 0.88 17.88 10.88
C ALA A 124 1.51 16.49 10.82
N ALA A 125 1.35 15.84 9.66
CA ALA A 125 2.16 14.70 9.29
C ALA A 125 2.97 15.00 8.03
N LEU A 126 4.21 14.51 8.02
CA LEU A 126 5.17 14.70 6.96
C LEU A 126 5.22 13.46 6.06
N LEU A 127 5.26 13.65 4.75
CA LEU A 127 5.35 12.60 3.75
C LEU A 127 6.09 13.07 2.51
N SER A 128 6.66 12.14 1.76
CA SER A 128 7.29 12.43 0.47
C SER A 128 6.22 12.74 -0.59
N GLN A 129 6.54 13.61 -1.55
CA GLN A 129 5.63 14.11 -2.60
C GLN A 129 4.84 13.00 -3.31
N TYR A 130 5.51 11.95 -3.72
CA TYR A 130 4.88 10.82 -4.43
C TYR A 130 4.76 9.60 -3.51
N SER A 131 4.12 9.79 -2.34
CA SER A 131 3.90 8.70 -1.39
C SER A 131 2.51 8.10 -1.51
N PHE A 132 2.30 6.93 -0.88
CA PHE A 132 1.04 6.20 -0.99
C PHE A 132 -0.17 7.03 -0.56
N ALA A 133 -1.17 7.12 -1.44
CA ALA A 133 -2.34 8.02 -1.28
C ALA A 133 -3.14 7.77 0.01
N ALA A 134 -3.06 6.58 0.60
CA ALA A 134 -3.74 6.29 1.86
C ALA A 134 -3.24 7.14 3.04
N TYR A 135 -1.98 7.60 3.02
CA TYR A 135 -1.48 8.47 4.07
C TYR A 135 -2.24 9.80 4.11
N GLN A 136 -2.42 10.44 2.94
CA GLN A 136 -3.16 11.71 2.85
C GLN A 136 -4.61 11.55 3.33
N GLY A 137 -5.28 10.46 2.93
CA GLY A 137 -6.64 10.18 3.38
C GLY A 137 -6.73 9.98 4.90
N ALA A 138 -5.79 9.23 5.49
CA ALA A 138 -5.74 9.02 6.93
C ALA A 138 -5.50 10.32 7.70
N ILE A 139 -4.54 11.16 7.25
CA ILE A 139 -4.22 12.46 7.85
C ILE A 139 -5.43 13.40 7.78
N ALA A 140 -6.05 13.54 6.60
CA ALA A 140 -7.20 14.40 6.40
C ALA A 140 -8.42 13.96 7.23
N SER A 141 -8.63 12.65 7.42
CA SER A 141 -9.76 12.11 8.18
C SER A 141 -9.79 12.57 9.64
N VAL A 142 -8.65 12.88 10.22
CA VAL A 142 -8.52 13.39 11.59
C VAL A 142 -8.39 14.92 11.66
N GLY A 143 -8.41 15.60 10.50
CA GLY A 143 -8.31 17.07 10.43
C GLY A 143 -6.89 17.62 10.58
N ALA A 144 -5.87 16.77 10.50
CA ALA A 144 -4.47 17.19 10.51
C ALA A 144 -4.00 17.65 9.13
N ARG A 145 -2.89 18.37 9.09
CA ARG A 145 -2.28 18.89 7.85
C ARG A 145 -1.25 17.90 7.30
N ALA A 146 -1.33 17.57 6.02
CA ALA A 146 -0.29 16.84 5.33
C ALA A 146 0.77 17.80 4.77
N ILE A 147 2.04 17.62 5.14
CA ILE A 147 3.18 18.34 4.57
C ILE A 147 3.85 17.41 3.57
N SER A 148 3.71 17.73 2.28
CA SER A 148 4.32 16.96 1.20
C SER A 148 5.67 17.55 0.83
N VAL A 149 6.75 16.78 1.03
CA VAL A 149 8.12 17.21 0.74
C VAL A 149 8.50 16.83 -0.69
N PRO A 150 8.99 17.78 -1.51
CA PRO A 150 9.43 17.48 -2.87
C PRO A 150 10.52 16.42 -2.90
N THR A 151 10.41 15.51 -3.86
CA THR A 151 11.42 14.47 -4.14
C THR A 151 12.55 15.02 -5.02
N ARG A 152 13.66 14.27 -5.07
CA ARG A 152 14.72 14.45 -6.06
C ARG A 152 14.75 13.22 -6.97
N ASP A 153 14.44 13.39 -8.25
CA ASP A 153 14.40 12.29 -9.23
C ASP A 153 13.57 11.09 -8.73
N PHE A 154 12.36 11.35 -8.21
CA PHE A 154 11.47 10.38 -7.58
C PHE A 154 11.97 9.75 -6.26
N HIS A 155 13.16 10.08 -5.79
CA HIS A 155 13.70 9.61 -4.51
C HIS A 155 13.32 10.56 -3.37
N LEU A 156 13.09 10.01 -2.18
CA LEU A 156 12.94 10.78 -0.95
C LEU A 156 14.22 11.60 -0.68
N ASP A 157 14.07 12.91 -0.46
CA ASP A 157 15.17 13.80 -0.12
C ASP A 157 15.25 13.95 1.40
N ILE A 158 16.27 13.33 2.00
CA ILE A 158 16.47 13.25 3.46
C ILE A 158 16.59 14.65 4.07
N GLU A 159 17.40 15.52 3.48
CA GLU A 159 17.65 16.85 4.03
C GLU A 159 16.40 17.71 4.01
N ARG A 160 15.62 17.65 2.93
CA ARG A 160 14.33 18.35 2.85
C ARG A 160 13.31 17.77 3.82
N MET A 161 13.29 16.45 4.01
CA MET A 161 12.41 15.83 5.00
C MET A 161 12.72 16.31 6.40
N LEU A 162 14.00 16.32 6.79
CA LEU A 162 14.42 16.77 8.11
C LEU A 162 14.19 18.27 8.32
N ALA A 163 14.47 19.09 7.31
CA ALA A 163 14.24 20.54 7.36
C ALA A 163 12.75 20.92 7.49
N ALA A 164 11.85 20.04 7.06
CA ALA A 164 10.40 20.27 7.14
C ALA A 164 9.79 19.86 8.51
N ILE A 165 10.59 19.33 9.45
CA ILE A 165 10.11 18.92 10.77
C ILE A 165 10.08 20.15 11.68
N ASP A 166 8.91 20.78 11.81
CA ASP A 166 8.62 21.83 12.78
C ASP A 166 7.89 21.29 14.03
N ASP A 167 7.48 22.18 14.95
CA ASP A 167 6.79 21.79 16.18
C ASP A 167 5.37 21.25 15.96
N SER A 168 4.77 21.48 14.80
CA SER A 168 3.45 20.93 14.44
C SER A 168 3.54 19.48 13.96
N VAL A 169 4.70 19.01 13.51
CA VAL A 169 4.89 17.65 12.98
C VAL A 169 4.90 16.63 14.10
N ARG A 170 3.93 15.71 14.05
CA ARG A 170 3.74 14.61 15.02
C ARG A 170 4.02 13.24 14.41
N VAL A 171 3.85 13.08 13.11
CA VAL A 171 4.03 11.80 12.40
C VAL A 171 4.82 12.03 11.12
N VAL A 172 5.74 11.12 10.80
CA VAL A 172 6.44 11.05 9.51
C VAL A 172 6.15 9.69 8.88
N TYR A 173 5.64 9.68 7.63
CA TYR A 173 5.42 8.46 6.86
C TYR A 173 6.57 8.28 5.86
N ILE A 174 7.25 7.14 5.93
CA ILE A 174 8.35 6.74 5.06
C ILE A 174 7.99 5.39 4.44
N ALA A 175 7.92 5.32 3.11
CA ALA A 175 7.74 4.05 2.39
C ALA A 175 9.03 3.66 1.67
N THR A 176 9.51 2.43 1.89
CA THR A 176 10.69 1.91 1.20
C THR A 176 10.60 0.40 1.01
N PRO A 177 10.48 -0.08 -0.25
CA PRO A 177 10.28 0.66 -1.52
C PRO A 177 8.99 1.46 -1.58
N ASN A 178 9.06 2.66 -2.19
CA ASN A 178 7.93 3.58 -2.27
C ASN A 178 6.94 3.22 -3.39
N ASN A 179 5.67 3.51 -3.18
CA ASN A 179 4.60 3.41 -4.17
C ASN A 179 4.01 4.82 -4.40
N PRO A 180 4.01 5.37 -5.64
CA PRO A 180 4.07 4.66 -6.93
C PRO A 180 5.44 4.62 -7.61
N THR A 181 6.50 5.19 -7.04
CA THR A 181 7.77 5.39 -7.75
C THR A 181 8.62 4.13 -7.87
N GLY A 182 8.53 3.20 -6.91
CA GLY A 182 9.37 2.01 -6.84
C GLY A 182 10.77 2.26 -6.29
N THR A 183 11.12 3.51 -6.00
CA THR A 183 12.41 3.91 -5.43
C THR A 183 12.54 3.44 -3.99
N ARG A 184 13.76 3.21 -3.52
CA ARG A 184 14.06 2.83 -2.14
C ARG A 184 15.04 3.79 -1.49
N LEU A 185 15.10 3.76 -0.17
CA LEU A 185 16.23 4.24 0.60
C LEU A 185 17.21 3.08 0.81
N GLU A 186 18.50 3.35 0.66
CA GLU A 186 19.54 2.42 1.07
C GLU A 186 19.55 2.31 2.61
N ALA A 187 19.98 1.16 3.14
CA ALA A 187 19.90 0.88 4.58
C ALA A 187 20.57 1.97 5.42
N ALA A 188 21.80 2.37 5.07
CA ALA A 188 22.53 3.43 5.79
C ALA A 188 21.81 4.79 5.75
N ALA A 189 21.19 5.14 4.61
CA ALA A 189 20.44 6.38 4.45
C ALA A 189 19.13 6.36 5.26
N LEU A 190 18.49 5.19 5.37
CA LEU A 190 17.31 5.01 6.22
C LEU A 190 17.67 5.15 7.70
N ASP A 191 18.75 4.52 8.14
CA ASP A 191 19.26 4.60 9.51
C ASP A 191 19.61 6.03 9.89
N GLU A 192 20.32 6.76 9.01
CA GLU A 192 20.64 8.18 9.18
C GLU A 192 19.35 9.02 9.33
N LEU A 193 18.40 8.86 8.44
CA LEU A 193 17.14 9.60 8.49
C LEU A 193 16.41 9.37 9.82
N ILE A 194 16.25 8.11 10.22
CA ILE A 194 15.54 7.75 11.46
C ILE A 194 16.29 8.27 12.69
N ALA A 195 17.62 8.21 12.70
CA ALA A 195 18.43 8.71 13.82
C ALA A 195 18.27 10.23 14.03
N ARG A 196 18.08 10.99 12.95
CA ARG A 196 17.95 12.45 12.96
C ARG A 196 16.51 12.96 13.20
N ILE A 197 15.48 12.11 13.05
CA ILE A 197 14.10 12.48 13.38
C ILE A 197 13.98 12.59 14.91
N PRO A 198 13.43 13.71 15.45
CA PRO A 198 13.23 13.87 16.89
C PRO A 198 12.34 12.78 17.52
N GLU A 199 12.66 12.34 18.74
CA GLU A 199 11.90 11.28 19.44
C GLU A 199 10.43 11.63 19.70
N ARG A 200 10.06 12.92 19.74
CA ARG A 200 8.68 13.39 19.86
C ARG A 200 7.83 13.11 18.62
N VAL A 201 8.44 12.71 17.51
CA VAL A 201 7.78 12.45 16.23
C VAL A 201 7.67 10.96 16.01
N VAL A 202 6.47 10.46 15.77
CA VAL A 202 6.22 9.05 15.42
C VAL A 202 6.67 8.81 13.97
N VAL A 203 7.48 7.79 13.75
CA VAL A 203 7.92 7.36 12.42
C VAL A 203 7.16 6.12 12.00
N VAL A 204 6.40 6.21 10.92
CA VAL A 204 5.78 5.06 10.26
C VAL A 204 6.64 4.64 9.10
N LEU A 205 7.30 3.48 9.24
CA LEU A 205 8.12 2.89 8.19
C LEU A 205 7.29 1.81 7.46
N ASP A 206 6.79 2.16 6.28
CA ASP A 206 5.99 1.25 5.45
C ASP A 206 6.88 0.41 4.53
N GLU A 207 7.00 -0.87 4.86
CA GLU A 207 7.80 -1.85 4.16
C GLU A 207 6.93 -2.84 3.34
N ALA A 208 5.81 -2.38 2.78
CA ALA A 208 4.88 -3.26 2.05
C ALA A 208 5.52 -4.02 0.86
N TYR A 209 6.65 -3.57 0.36
CA TYR A 209 7.37 -4.18 -0.77
C TYR A 209 8.75 -4.73 -0.39
N ARG A 210 9.09 -4.79 0.89
CA ARG A 210 10.40 -5.20 1.42
C ARG A 210 10.84 -6.58 0.90
N GLU A 211 9.92 -7.53 0.83
CA GLU A 211 10.23 -8.91 0.43
C GLU A 211 10.65 -9.04 -1.05
N TYR A 212 10.37 -8.02 -1.89
CA TYR A 212 10.86 -7.95 -3.27
C TYR A 212 12.31 -7.47 -3.40
N LEU A 213 12.88 -6.92 -2.33
CA LEU A 213 14.31 -6.61 -2.27
C LEU A 213 15.14 -7.90 -2.20
N ASP A 214 16.37 -7.84 -2.72
CA ASP A 214 17.35 -8.87 -2.40
C ASP A 214 17.52 -8.96 -0.88
N PRO A 215 17.60 -10.15 -0.29
CA PRO A 215 17.81 -10.30 1.15
C PRO A 215 19.00 -9.49 1.69
N ALA A 216 20.09 -9.37 0.92
CA ALA A 216 21.28 -8.60 1.31
C ALA A 216 21.03 -7.08 1.36
N ASP A 217 20.04 -6.59 0.61
CA ASP A 217 19.68 -5.17 0.52
C ASP A 217 18.58 -4.75 1.51
N ARG A 218 18.04 -5.67 2.30
CA ARG A 218 16.95 -5.39 3.22
C ARG A 218 17.46 -4.69 4.48
N PRO A 219 16.94 -3.51 4.83
CA PRO A 219 17.28 -2.88 6.10
C PRO A 219 16.94 -3.77 7.31
N ALA A 220 17.76 -3.73 8.36
CA ALA A 220 17.55 -4.52 9.58
C ALA A 220 16.52 -3.85 10.52
N THR A 221 15.26 -3.79 10.12
CA THR A 221 14.20 -3.02 10.79
C THR A 221 13.39 -3.77 11.83
N ASN A 222 13.57 -5.11 11.98
CA ASN A 222 12.80 -5.91 12.93
C ASN A 222 12.97 -5.42 14.38
N HIS A 223 14.20 -5.09 14.77
CA HIS A 223 14.56 -4.66 16.12
C HIS A 223 14.63 -3.13 16.28
N LEU A 224 14.36 -2.38 15.22
CA LEU A 224 14.42 -0.91 15.25
C LEU A 224 13.51 -0.29 16.34
N PRO A 225 12.27 -0.78 16.58
CA PRO A 225 11.44 -0.26 17.67
C PRO A 225 11.96 -0.55 19.09
N GLU A 226 13.01 -1.36 19.25
CA GLU A 226 13.66 -1.59 20.56
C GLU A 226 14.54 -0.43 20.96
N THR A 227 15.26 0.14 20.01
CA THR A 227 16.15 1.29 20.21
C THR A 227 15.48 2.63 19.93
N ARG A 228 14.42 2.62 19.11
CA ARG A 228 13.63 3.79 18.71
C ARG A 228 12.13 3.52 18.95
N PRO A 229 11.62 3.68 20.19
CA PRO A 229 10.25 3.35 20.57
C PRO A 229 9.17 4.14 19.81
N ASN A 230 9.53 5.26 19.20
CA ASN A 230 8.66 6.07 18.35
C ASN A 230 8.54 5.55 16.89
N VAL A 231 9.19 4.43 16.55
CA VAL A 231 9.10 3.82 15.21
C VAL A 231 8.04 2.71 15.18
N VAL A 232 7.22 2.72 14.14
CA VAL A 232 6.23 1.68 13.81
C VAL A 232 6.55 1.15 12.42
N VAL A 233 6.99 -0.10 12.32
CA VAL A 233 7.29 -0.77 11.04
C VAL A 233 6.05 -1.48 10.56
N LEU A 234 5.60 -1.20 9.33
CA LEU A 234 4.41 -1.80 8.73
C LEU A 234 4.79 -2.81 7.66
N ARG A 235 4.15 -3.99 7.67
CA ARG A 235 4.29 -5.03 6.65
C ARG A 235 2.95 -5.65 6.30
N THR A 236 2.89 -6.32 5.15
CA THR A 236 1.62 -6.84 4.62
C THR A 236 1.80 -8.21 3.97
N PHE A 237 0.79 -9.06 4.10
CA PHE A 237 0.68 -10.29 3.32
C PHE A 237 0.06 -10.08 1.93
N SER A 238 -0.36 -8.85 1.62
CA SER A 238 -1.04 -8.53 0.36
C SER A 238 -0.14 -8.64 -0.88
N LYS A 239 1.19 -8.57 -0.73
CA LYS A 239 2.14 -8.45 -1.83
C LYS A 239 2.83 -9.78 -2.10
N ILE A 240 4.01 -10.01 -1.55
CA ILE A 240 4.81 -11.21 -1.83
C ILE A 240 4.07 -12.52 -1.51
N HIS A 241 3.22 -12.54 -0.48
CA HIS A 241 2.47 -13.73 -0.07
C HIS A 241 1.17 -13.97 -0.86
N GLY A 242 0.77 -13.04 -1.76
CA GLY A 242 -0.41 -13.21 -2.60
C GLY A 242 -1.76 -13.18 -1.88
N LEU A 243 -1.83 -12.62 -0.66
CA LEU A 243 -3.05 -12.62 0.17
C LEU A 243 -3.80 -11.27 0.16
N ALA A 244 -3.73 -10.53 -0.95
CA ALA A 244 -4.32 -9.19 -1.04
C ALA A 244 -5.83 -9.15 -0.71
N GLY A 245 -6.58 -10.17 -1.13
CA GLY A 245 -8.02 -10.29 -0.90
C GLY A 245 -8.41 -10.60 0.54
N LEU A 246 -7.49 -11.14 1.35
CA LEU A 246 -7.75 -11.53 2.73
C LEU A 246 -7.62 -10.38 3.72
N ARG A 247 -7.02 -9.28 3.31
CA ARG A 247 -6.85 -8.08 4.15
C ARG A 247 -6.11 -8.38 5.45
N VAL A 248 -4.86 -8.83 5.38
CA VAL A 248 -4.02 -9.09 6.55
C VAL A 248 -2.64 -8.46 6.39
N GLY A 249 -2.17 -7.84 7.45
CA GLY A 249 -0.86 -7.23 7.61
C GLY A 249 -0.54 -7.07 9.07
N TYR A 250 0.60 -6.48 9.40
CA TYR A 250 1.01 -6.29 10.78
C TYR A 250 1.92 -5.09 10.96
N ALA A 251 1.95 -4.59 12.20
CA ALA A 251 2.94 -3.65 12.68
C ALA A 251 3.92 -4.33 13.61
N ILE A 252 5.19 -3.86 13.61
CA ILE A 252 6.19 -4.14 14.63
C ILE A 252 6.46 -2.80 15.33
N ALA A 253 6.31 -2.76 16.65
CA ALA A 253 6.45 -1.52 17.41
C ALA A 253 6.89 -1.81 18.87
N ASP A 254 7.23 -0.77 19.61
CA ASP A 254 7.39 -0.87 21.06
C ASP A 254 6.09 -1.40 21.70
N PRO A 255 6.13 -2.26 22.73
CA PRO A 255 4.92 -2.80 23.37
C PRO A 255 3.98 -1.70 23.92
N ARG A 256 4.50 -0.53 24.31
CA ARG A 256 3.69 0.62 24.75
C ARG A 256 2.95 1.23 23.55
N MET A 257 3.59 1.32 22.39
CA MET A 257 2.99 1.75 21.13
C MET A 257 1.88 0.80 20.69
N VAL A 258 2.13 -0.51 20.74
CA VAL A 258 1.12 -1.55 20.45
C VAL A 258 -0.11 -1.37 21.36
N ARG A 259 0.08 -1.17 22.66
CA ARG A 259 -1.04 -0.94 23.60
C ARG A 259 -1.83 0.33 23.27
N ILE A 260 -1.19 1.39 22.79
CA ILE A 260 -1.87 2.62 22.35
C ILE A 260 -2.73 2.33 21.12
N LEU A 261 -2.16 1.73 20.09
CA LEU A 261 -2.86 1.46 18.82
C LEU A 261 -4.02 0.47 19.01
N ARG A 262 -3.86 -0.54 19.86
CA ARG A 262 -4.93 -1.50 20.20
C ARG A 262 -6.17 -0.86 20.83
N ARG A 263 -6.08 0.31 21.44
CA ARG A 263 -7.26 1.04 21.97
C ARG A 263 -8.20 1.53 20.86
N LEU A 264 -7.69 1.67 19.63
CA LEU A 264 -8.41 2.18 18.47
C LEU A 264 -8.72 1.10 17.45
N GLN A 265 -8.13 -0.10 17.60
CA GLN A 265 -8.34 -1.23 16.71
C GLN A 265 -9.78 -1.72 16.83
N LEU A 266 -10.43 -1.94 15.69
CA LEU A 266 -11.76 -2.53 15.68
C LEU A 266 -11.71 -3.97 16.20
N PRO A 267 -12.69 -4.40 17.00
CA PRO A 267 -12.79 -5.80 17.41
C PRO A 267 -12.79 -6.73 16.19
N PHE A 268 -12.05 -7.84 16.29
CA PHE A 268 -12.00 -8.87 15.25
C PHE A 268 -11.55 -8.37 13.87
N SER A 269 -10.62 -7.41 13.83
CA SER A 269 -10.16 -6.76 12.60
C SER A 269 -9.47 -7.71 11.61
N VAL A 270 -8.90 -8.81 12.09
CA VAL A 270 -8.33 -9.89 11.26
C VAL A 270 -9.29 -11.06 11.26
N ASN A 271 -9.79 -11.45 10.08
CA ASN A 271 -10.69 -12.59 9.97
C ASN A 271 -9.94 -13.93 10.09
N SER A 272 -10.63 -14.98 10.54
CA SER A 272 -10.04 -16.30 10.81
C SER A 272 -9.35 -16.93 9.60
N LEU A 273 -9.92 -16.75 8.40
CA LEU A 273 -9.32 -17.27 7.17
C LEU A 273 -8.01 -16.56 6.82
N ALA A 274 -7.97 -15.24 7.05
CA ALA A 274 -6.76 -14.44 6.85
C ALA A 274 -5.67 -14.84 7.82
N GLU A 275 -6.00 -15.08 9.10
CA GLU A 275 -5.06 -15.54 10.10
C GLU A 275 -4.48 -16.91 9.74
N ALA A 276 -5.33 -17.90 9.45
CA ALA A 276 -4.91 -19.25 9.07
C ALA A 276 -4.03 -19.25 7.81
N ALA A 277 -4.43 -18.52 6.77
CA ALA A 277 -3.66 -18.40 5.54
C ALA A 277 -2.32 -17.68 5.74
N ALA A 278 -2.26 -16.65 6.59
CA ALA A 278 -1.03 -15.94 6.89
C ALA A 278 -0.05 -16.80 7.67
N VAL A 279 -0.52 -17.57 8.66
CA VAL A 279 0.30 -18.54 9.40
C VAL A 279 0.88 -19.61 8.46
N ALA A 280 0.04 -20.17 7.57
CA ALA A 280 0.49 -21.16 6.60
C ALA A 280 1.49 -20.56 5.58
N ALA A 281 1.27 -19.30 5.14
CA ALA A 281 2.18 -18.61 4.23
C ALA A 281 3.55 -18.33 4.84
N LEU A 282 3.65 -18.10 6.16
CA LEU A 282 4.92 -17.92 6.85
C LEU A 282 5.73 -19.22 6.92
N GLY A 283 5.05 -20.38 6.93
CA GLY A 283 5.71 -21.69 6.91
C GLY A 283 6.22 -22.12 5.53
N ASP A 284 5.81 -21.46 4.45
CA ASP A 284 6.27 -21.76 3.08
C ASP A 284 7.39 -20.80 2.67
N GLU A 285 8.62 -21.08 3.11
CA GLU A 285 9.79 -20.23 2.84
C GLU A 285 10.18 -20.20 1.36
N SER A 286 9.79 -21.21 0.58
CA SER A 286 10.12 -21.33 -0.84
C SER A 286 9.30 -20.36 -1.70
N PHE A 287 8.05 -20.14 -1.37
CA PHE A 287 7.12 -19.35 -2.17
C PHE A 287 7.51 -17.86 -2.30
N PRO A 288 7.86 -17.13 -1.23
CA PRO A 288 8.37 -15.76 -1.37
C PRO A 288 9.63 -15.67 -2.25
N THR A 289 10.48 -16.70 -2.22
CA THR A 289 11.67 -16.77 -3.08
C THR A 289 11.30 -16.95 -4.54
N GLN A 290 10.35 -17.82 -4.86
CA GLN A 290 9.83 -18.00 -6.22
C GLN A 290 9.20 -16.71 -6.74
N ALA A 291 8.33 -16.07 -5.94
CA ALA A 291 7.66 -14.82 -6.31
C ALA A 291 8.66 -13.67 -6.54
N ARG A 292 9.68 -13.56 -5.69
CA ARG A 292 10.75 -12.57 -5.85
C ARG A 292 11.57 -12.81 -7.12
N THR A 293 11.96 -14.06 -7.38
CA THR A 293 12.73 -14.44 -8.57
C THR A 293 11.95 -14.12 -9.84
N LEU A 294 10.67 -14.52 -9.91
CA LEU A 294 9.79 -14.17 -11.03
C LEU A 294 9.72 -12.66 -11.23
N ASN A 295 9.47 -11.92 -10.15
CA ASN A 295 9.41 -10.46 -10.22
C ASN A 295 10.71 -9.83 -10.70
N PHE A 296 11.85 -10.30 -10.22
CA PHE A 296 13.17 -9.80 -10.62
C PHE A 296 13.41 -10.00 -12.12
N VAL A 297 13.20 -11.22 -12.63
CA VAL A 297 13.40 -11.57 -14.05
C VAL A 297 12.44 -10.77 -14.94
N GLU A 298 11.17 -10.77 -14.63
CA GLU A 298 10.16 -10.12 -15.45
C GLU A 298 10.24 -8.58 -15.40
N ARG A 299 10.57 -8.01 -14.26
CA ARG A 299 10.81 -6.57 -14.14
C ARG A 299 12.00 -6.13 -14.98
N ALA A 300 13.11 -6.87 -14.96
CA ALA A 300 14.28 -6.59 -15.78
C ALA A 300 13.95 -6.71 -17.29
N ARG A 301 13.20 -7.74 -17.68
CA ARG A 301 12.76 -7.95 -19.06
C ARG A 301 11.84 -6.82 -19.55
N MET A 302 10.87 -6.41 -18.73
CA MET A 302 10.00 -5.27 -19.06
C MET A 302 10.77 -3.95 -19.14
N ALA A 303 11.68 -3.70 -18.22
CA ALA A 303 12.54 -2.50 -18.22
C ALA A 303 13.38 -2.43 -19.50
N ALA A 304 14.00 -3.54 -19.91
CA ALA A 304 14.76 -3.61 -21.16
C ALA A 304 13.89 -3.36 -22.40
N ALA A 305 12.68 -3.93 -22.45
CA ALA A 305 11.74 -3.72 -23.54
C ALA A 305 11.26 -2.26 -23.65
N LEU A 306 11.01 -1.59 -22.52
CA LEU A 306 10.63 -0.18 -22.45
C LEU A 306 11.79 0.72 -22.91
N ALA A 307 13.01 0.48 -22.41
CA ALA A 307 14.20 1.19 -22.85
C ALA A 307 14.45 1.05 -24.35
N GLY A 308 14.34 -0.18 -24.89
CA GLY A 308 14.45 -0.43 -26.32
C GLY A 308 13.38 0.25 -27.20
N ALA A 309 12.24 0.58 -26.59
CA ALA A 309 11.17 1.35 -27.23
C ALA A 309 11.26 2.87 -26.98
N GLY A 310 12.31 3.35 -26.30
CA GLY A 310 12.48 4.76 -25.96
C GLY A 310 11.45 5.29 -24.93
N ILE A 311 10.81 4.40 -24.16
CA ILE A 311 9.83 4.78 -23.14
C ILE A 311 10.56 5.00 -21.82
N GLU A 312 10.46 6.20 -21.30
CA GLU A 312 11.01 6.58 -19.99
C GLU A 312 10.32 5.82 -18.85
N TYR A 313 11.09 5.29 -17.91
CA TYR A 313 10.57 4.65 -16.70
C TYR A 313 11.46 4.92 -15.49
N VAL A 314 10.88 4.83 -14.31
CA VAL A 314 11.64 4.94 -13.04
C VAL A 314 12.13 3.54 -12.64
N PRO A 315 13.45 3.34 -12.40
CA PRO A 315 13.97 2.09 -11.84
C PRO A 315 13.26 1.72 -10.54
N SER A 316 12.77 0.49 -10.44
CA SER A 316 11.90 0.07 -9.34
C SER A 316 12.49 -1.09 -8.56
N HIS A 317 12.24 -1.09 -7.26
CA HIS A 317 12.51 -2.16 -6.32
C HIS A 317 11.25 -2.88 -5.83
N GLY A 318 10.07 -2.47 -6.32
CA GLY A 318 8.78 -3.13 -6.06
C GLY A 318 8.42 -4.16 -7.12
N ASN A 319 7.15 -4.61 -7.11
CA ASN A 319 6.57 -5.47 -8.14
C ASN A 319 5.77 -4.67 -9.19
N PHE A 320 6.28 -3.53 -9.58
CA PHE A 320 5.69 -2.63 -10.57
C PHE A 320 6.77 -1.71 -11.16
N LEU A 321 6.43 -1.07 -12.28
CA LEU A 321 7.21 0.01 -12.90
C LEU A 321 6.32 1.26 -13.02
N LEU A 322 6.92 2.43 -12.93
CA LEU A 322 6.32 3.72 -13.24
C LEU A 322 6.84 4.20 -14.60
N LEU A 323 5.96 4.34 -15.59
CA LEU A 323 6.31 4.64 -16.99
C LEU A 323 5.77 5.99 -17.41
N ARG A 324 6.51 6.75 -18.21
CA ARG A 324 6.03 7.97 -18.84
C ARG A 324 5.46 7.67 -20.24
N VAL A 325 4.19 7.99 -20.43
CA VAL A 325 3.44 7.65 -21.64
C VAL A 325 2.76 8.84 -22.33
N GLY A 326 3.05 10.07 -21.89
CA GLY A 326 2.39 11.28 -22.37
C GLY A 326 1.07 11.53 -21.65
N ASP A 327 -0.08 11.26 -22.27
CA ASP A 327 -1.37 11.34 -21.58
C ASP A 327 -1.70 9.98 -20.93
N GLY A 328 -1.38 9.86 -19.64
CA GLY A 328 -1.58 8.61 -18.88
C GLY A 328 -3.04 8.15 -18.86
N ARG A 329 -4.00 9.08 -18.84
CA ARG A 329 -5.42 8.73 -18.79
C ARG A 329 -5.94 8.26 -20.15
N ALA A 330 -5.52 8.90 -21.24
CA ALA A 330 -5.86 8.47 -22.60
C ALA A 330 -5.26 7.08 -22.91
N VAL A 331 -3.97 6.88 -22.60
CA VAL A 331 -3.30 5.58 -22.76
C VAL A 331 -3.94 4.49 -21.91
N PHE A 332 -4.29 4.77 -20.66
CA PHE A 332 -5.03 3.84 -19.80
C PHE A 332 -6.36 3.40 -20.43
N GLN A 333 -7.17 4.33 -20.94
CA GLN A 333 -8.44 4.01 -21.60
C GLN A 333 -8.24 3.17 -22.87
N ALA A 334 -7.23 3.50 -23.68
CA ALA A 334 -6.90 2.77 -24.90
C ALA A 334 -6.44 1.32 -24.61
N LEU A 335 -5.65 1.13 -23.53
CA LEU A 335 -5.23 -0.20 -23.05
C LEU A 335 -6.42 -1.02 -22.55
N GLN A 336 -7.35 -0.41 -21.81
CA GLN A 336 -8.55 -1.12 -21.31
C GLN A 336 -9.41 -1.67 -22.46
N ARG A 337 -9.62 -0.90 -23.54
CA ARG A 337 -10.33 -1.35 -24.75
C ARG A 337 -9.64 -2.55 -25.42
N ARG A 338 -8.34 -2.76 -25.14
CA ARG A 338 -7.52 -3.87 -25.64
C ARG A 338 -7.28 -4.99 -24.63
N GLY A 339 -8.07 -4.99 -23.54
CA GLY A 339 -8.02 -6.04 -22.52
C GLY A 339 -6.84 -5.94 -21.54
N VAL A 340 -6.24 -4.75 -21.38
CA VAL A 340 -5.16 -4.55 -20.41
C VAL A 340 -5.52 -3.46 -19.41
N ILE A 341 -5.50 -3.79 -18.11
CA ILE A 341 -5.84 -2.87 -17.02
C ILE A 341 -4.56 -2.51 -16.27
N VAL A 342 -4.15 -1.24 -16.35
CA VAL A 342 -3.01 -0.66 -15.63
C VAL A 342 -3.50 0.42 -14.66
N ARG A 343 -2.60 1.14 -14.00
CA ARG A 343 -2.93 2.16 -13.01
C ARG A 343 -2.51 3.56 -13.47
N PRO A 344 -3.46 4.47 -13.78
CA PRO A 344 -3.13 5.88 -13.89
C PRO A 344 -2.76 6.45 -12.52
N VAL A 345 -1.82 7.39 -12.50
CA VAL A 345 -1.24 7.97 -11.27
C VAL A 345 -1.38 9.49 -11.23
N ASP A 346 -2.38 10.02 -11.94
CA ASP A 346 -2.72 11.44 -11.95
C ASP A 346 -3.10 11.97 -10.55
N ASN A 347 -3.67 11.13 -9.69
CA ASN A 347 -3.91 11.45 -8.29
C ASN A 347 -2.62 11.69 -7.47
N TYR A 348 -1.46 11.32 -8.00
CA TYR A 348 -0.13 11.64 -7.44
C TYR A 348 0.50 12.87 -8.12
N GLN A 349 -0.26 13.67 -8.87
CA GLN A 349 0.25 14.77 -9.70
C GLN A 349 1.21 14.30 -10.82
N LEU A 350 1.00 13.11 -11.31
CA LEU A 350 1.77 12.47 -12.37
C LEU A 350 0.86 12.11 -13.58
N PRO A 351 0.19 13.11 -14.22
CA PRO A 351 -0.81 12.82 -15.27
C PRO A 351 -0.20 12.20 -16.54
N GLN A 352 1.12 12.33 -16.72
CA GLN A 352 1.82 11.76 -17.87
C GLN A 352 2.29 10.32 -17.65
N TRP A 353 2.00 9.73 -16.48
CA TRP A 353 2.57 8.47 -16.05
C TRP A 353 1.52 7.40 -15.81
N LEU A 354 1.94 6.14 -15.98
CA LEU A 354 1.21 4.95 -15.59
C LEU A 354 2.06 4.10 -14.67
N ARG A 355 1.45 3.51 -13.64
CA ARG A 355 2.07 2.44 -12.87
C ARG A 355 1.56 1.10 -13.38
N VAL A 356 2.48 0.19 -13.69
CA VAL A 356 2.18 -1.14 -14.23
C VAL A 356 2.78 -2.19 -13.32
N SER A 357 1.96 -3.10 -12.80
CA SER A 357 2.41 -4.23 -12.00
C SER A 357 3.19 -5.24 -12.85
N ILE A 358 4.11 -5.96 -12.24
CA ILE A 358 4.81 -7.08 -12.88
C ILE A 358 3.91 -8.31 -12.81
N GLY A 359 3.49 -8.81 -13.96
CA GLY A 359 2.70 -10.03 -14.13
C GLY A 359 3.54 -11.24 -14.51
N LEU A 360 2.86 -12.30 -14.97
CA LEU A 360 3.49 -13.45 -15.61
C LEU A 360 4.05 -13.05 -16.98
N ALA A 361 4.96 -13.84 -17.53
CA ALA A 361 5.62 -13.54 -18.82
C ALA A 361 4.61 -13.20 -19.94
N HIS A 362 3.59 -14.03 -20.12
CA HIS A 362 2.57 -13.80 -21.15
C HIS A 362 1.69 -12.56 -20.89
N GLU A 363 1.45 -12.20 -19.64
CA GLU A 363 0.71 -10.99 -19.26
C GLU A 363 1.53 -9.73 -19.58
N ASN A 364 2.81 -9.77 -19.26
CA ASN A 364 3.75 -8.69 -19.56
C ASN A 364 3.95 -8.52 -21.08
N ASP A 365 4.01 -9.63 -21.85
CA ASP A 365 4.11 -9.60 -23.31
C ASP A 365 2.87 -8.98 -23.95
N LEU A 366 1.69 -9.37 -23.49
CA LEU A 366 0.43 -8.75 -23.94
C LEU A 366 0.42 -7.25 -23.65
N PHE A 367 0.79 -6.84 -22.44
CA PHE A 367 0.87 -5.43 -22.08
C PHE A 367 1.84 -4.67 -23.01
N LEU A 368 3.07 -5.17 -23.21
CA LEU A 368 4.09 -4.53 -24.06
C LEU A 368 3.63 -4.42 -25.52
N SER A 369 2.95 -5.45 -26.05
CA SER A 369 2.36 -5.42 -27.38
C SER A 369 1.30 -4.34 -27.50
N ARG A 370 0.33 -4.31 -26.57
CA ARG A 370 -0.76 -3.33 -26.57
C ARG A 370 -0.29 -1.90 -26.31
N LEU A 371 0.74 -1.73 -25.49
CA LEU A 371 1.34 -0.42 -25.26
C LEU A 371 1.95 0.15 -26.55
N ARG A 372 2.69 -0.65 -27.31
CA ARG A 372 3.25 -0.23 -28.62
C ARG A 372 2.15 0.17 -29.60
N GLU A 373 1.06 -0.61 -29.71
CA GLU A 373 -0.09 -0.30 -30.56
C GLU A 373 -0.79 1.02 -30.18
N VAL A 374 -0.78 1.36 -28.89
CA VAL A 374 -1.45 2.59 -28.37
C VAL A 374 -0.57 3.82 -28.57
N LEU A 375 0.75 3.65 -28.51
CA LEU A 375 1.71 4.77 -28.61
C LEU A 375 2.18 5.03 -30.06
N ALA A 376 1.94 4.10 -31.00
CA ALA A 376 2.17 4.30 -32.43
C ALA A 376 1.11 5.23 -33.06
#